data_e3fa7516f05651f632dea43b2d4d5539
#
_entry.id   e3fa7516f05651f632dea43b2d4d5539
#
_cell.length_a   1.000
_cell.length_b   1.000
_cell.length_c   1.000
_cell.angle_alpha   90.00
_cell.angle_beta   90.00
_cell.angle_gamma   90.00
#
_symmetry.space_group_name_H-M   'P 1'
#
loop_
_entity.id
_entity.type
_entity.pdbx_description
1 polymer ?
#
loop_
_entity_poly.entity_id
_entity_poly.type
_entity_poly.pdbx_seq_one_letter_code
_entity_poly.pdbx_strand_id
1 'polypeptide(L)'
;RWYARMARVMGASMKQEYPGTPQEAFATGEEGSIYGSRIMALRERGRVGVEFEADPDAPTFTAWDLGLSDHTAIWLVQIMGDSFHWLDHYAASQQPLAHYVEKMKDWEKNHGVAVTFHLLPHDAARRDAHGISYVENMGRLGLVNVRVVPRTTDVWRGINTLRELLERSFFHARTQEKARGFCGEEEPGGVEHLELYRSRPPGVGGAIAESPVHDGHSHTADAARTFAEAWSHGLLHGTGNGRERGRRARMW
;
A
#
# COMPACT_ATOMS: atom_id res chain seq x y z
N ARG A 1 -29.14 -23.46 -22.69
CA ARG A 1 -30.48 -23.01 -22.22
C ARG A 1 -30.48 -22.60 -20.74
N TRP A 2 -29.76 -23.31 -19.84
CA TRP A 2 -29.65 -22.99 -18.42
C TRP A 2 -28.98 -21.62 -18.21
N TYR A 3 -27.81 -21.39 -18.81
CA TYR A 3 -27.04 -20.15 -18.71
C TYR A 3 -27.88 -18.91 -19.11
N ALA A 4 -28.59 -18.99 -20.25
CA ALA A 4 -29.45 -17.88 -20.71
C ALA A 4 -30.66 -17.61 -19.79
N ARG A 5 -31.13 -18.63 -19.07
CA ARG A 5 -32.18 -18.48 -18.07
C ARG A 5 -31.65 -17.82 -16.81
N MET A 6 -30.49 -18.28 -16.33
CA MET A 6 -29.87 -17.72 -15.14
C MET A 6 -29.38 -16.28 -15.34
N ALA A 7 -28.89 -15.95 -16.54
CA ALA A 7 -28.50 -14.57 -16.89
C ALA A 7 -29.67 -13.58 -16.80
N ARG A 8 -30.90 -14.02 -17.09
CA ARG A 8 -32.10 -13.18 -16.93
C ARG A 8 -32.51 -12.98 -15.48
N VAL A 9 -32.21 -13.95 -14.61
CA VAL A 9 -32.57 -13.92 -13.18
C VAL A 9 -31.50 -13.17 -12.38
N MET A 10 -30.23 -13.40 -12.69
CA MET A 10 -29.09 -12.90 -11.93
C MET A 10 -28.49 -11.59 -12.49
N GLY A 11 -28.87 -11.20 -13.72
CA GLY A 11 -28.35 -9.99 -14.35
C GLY A 11 -26.82 -9.97 -14.40
N ALA A 12 -26.20 -8.86 -13.98
CA ALA A 12 -24.76 -8.69 -13.95
C ALA A 12 -24.03 -9.73 -13.06
N SER A 13 -24.65 -10.13 -11.96
CA SER A 13 -24.09 -11.14 -11.04
C SER A 13 -23.92 -12.53 -11.68
N MET A 14 -24.56 -12.80 -12.81
CA MET A 14 -24.43 -14.08 -13.52
C MET A 14 -22.99 -14.33 -13.98
N LYS A 15 -22.33 -13.32 -14.50
CA LYS A 15 -20.93 -13.44 -14.95
C LYS A 15 -19.96 -13.60 -13.80
N GLN A 16 -20.28 -13.03 -12.64
CA GLN A 16 -19.52 -13.13 -11.41
C GLN A 16 -19.54 -14.55 -10.83
N GLU A 17 -20.71 -15.18 -10.82
CA GLU A 17 -20.88 -16.53 -10.27
C GLU A 17 -20.53 -17.64 -11.28
N TYR A 18 -20.75 -17.38 -12.57
CA TYR A 18 -20.59 -18.35 -13.66
C TYR A 18 -19.96 -17.69 -14.89
N PRO A 19 -18.66 -17.34 -14.84
CA PRO A 19 -17.97 -16.76 -15.99
C PRO A 19 -17.93 -17.76 -17.15
N GLY A 20 -18.30 -17.30 -18.34
CA GLY A 20 -18.35 -18.14 -19.53
C GLY A 20 -17.01 -18.26 -20.26
N THR A 21 -16.07 -17.36 -19.95
CA THR A 21 -14.72 -17.35 -20.52
C THR A 21 -13.68 -17.00 -19.43
N PRO A 22 -12.39 -17.39 -19.62
CA PRO A 22 -11.33 -16.93 -18.72
C PRO A 22 -11.27 -15.40 -18.58
N GLN A 23 -11.50 -14.66 -19.68
CA GLN A 23 -11.54 -13.20 -19.68
C GLN A 23 -12.71 -12.66 -18.82
N GLU A 24 -13.87 -13.30 -18.88
CA GLU A 24 -14.99 -12.96 -18.00
C GLU A 24 -14.70 -13.30 -16.53
N ALA A 25 -14.00 -14.39 -16.25
CA ALA A 25 -13.56 -14.74 -14.89
C ALA A 25 -12.59 -13.69 -14.32
N PHE A 26 -11.70 -13.16 -15.14
CA PHE A 26 -10.80 -12.07 -14.74
C PHE A 26 -11.53 -10.73 -14.65
N ALA A 27 -12.44 -10.42 -15.58
CA ALA A 27 -13.24 -9.19 -15.56
C ALA A 27 -14.18 -9.11 -14.35
N THR A 28 -14.71 -10.23 -13.87
CA THR A 28 -15.55 -10.28 -12.66
C THR A 28 -14.76 -10.08 -11.38
N GLY A 29 -13.45 -10.38 -11.36
CA GLY A 29 -12.55 -9.96 -10.30
C GLY A 29 -12.34 -8.44 -10.27
N GLU A 30 -12.59 -7.72 -11.37
CA GLU A 30 -12.46 -6.26 -11.47
C GLU A 30 -13.73 -5.50 -11.05
N GLU A 31 -14.94 -6.10 -11.13
CA GLU A 31 -16.16 -5.46 -10.65
C GLU A 31 -16.09 -5.24 -9.13
N GLY A 32 -15.87 -3.98 -8.76
CA GLY A 32 -15.70 -3.58 -7.37
C GLY A 32 -14.26 -3.41 -6.91
N SER A 33 -13.25 -3.89 -7.65
CA SER A 33 -11.85 -3.63 -7.31
C SER A 33 -11.51 -2.14 -7.39
N ILE A 34 -10.84 -1.65 -6.35
CA ILE A 34 -10.50 -0.22 -6.21
C ILE A 34 -9.27 0.14 -7.05
N TYR A 35 -8.28 -0.76 -7.11
CA TYR A 35 -7.01 -0.51 -7.81
C TYR A 35 -6.71 -1.51 -8.93
N GLY A 36 -7.48 -2.60 -9.06
CA GLY A 36 -7.17 -3.72 -9.94
C GLY A 36 -6.92 -3.32 -11.39
N SER A 37 -7.81 -2.52 -11.99
CA SER A 37 -7.64 -2.06 -13.38
C SER A 37 -6.35 -1.24 -13.59
N ARG A 38 -5.93 -0.47 -12.58
CA ARG A 38 -4.68 0.31 -12.64
C ARG A 38 -3.46 -0.58 -12.52
N ILE A 39 -3.50 -1.54 -11.60
CA ILE A 39 -2.39 -2.50 -11.44
C ILE A 39 -2.27 -3.36 -12.71
N MET A 40 -3.39 -3.79 -13.31
CA MET A 40 -3.37 -4.51 -14.58
C MET A 40 -2.73 -3.67 -15.70
N ALA A 41 -3.11 -2.41 -15.84
CA ALA A 41 -2.49 -1.51 -16.82
C ALA A 41 -0.98 -1.30 -16.56
N LEU A 42 -0.54 -1.31 -15.30
CA LEU A 42 0.88 -1.28 -14.96
C LEU A 42 1.59 -2.59 -15.33
N ARG A 43 0.95 -3.75 -15.16
CA ARG A 43 1.49 -5.04 -15.61
C ARG A 43 1.66 -5.07 -17.13
N GLU A 44 0.67 -4.61 -17.89
CA GLU A 44 0.74 -4.52 -19.35
C GLU A 44 1.89 -3.61 -19.83
N ARG A 45 2.20 -2.56 -19.05
CA ARG A 45 3.34 -1.65 -19.31
C ARG A 45 4.67 -2.17 -18.80
N GLY A 46 4.73 -3.38 -18.24
CA GLY A 46 5.93 -3.95 -17.65
C GLY A 46 6.46 -3.21 -16.42
N ARG A 47 5.56 -2.62 -15.62
CA ARG A 47 5.92 -1.83 -14.42
C ARG A 47 5.66 -2.56 -13.10
N VAL A 48 5.22 -3.81 -13.15
CA VAL A 48 4.99 -4.67 -11.99
C VAL A 48 5.87 -5.90 -12.10
N GLY A 49 6.56 -6.27 -11.03
CA GLY A 49 7.50 -7.37 -11.02
C GLY A 49 8.82 -7.04 -11.70
N VAL A 50 9.22 -5.77 -11.65
CA VAL A 50 10.45 -5.29 -12.29
C VAL A 50 11.62 -5.42 -11.32
N GLU A 51 12.76 -5.89 -11.82
CA GLU A 51 14.01 -5.84 -11.08
C GLU A 51 14.68 -4.49 -11.29
N PHE A 52 14.95 -3.78 -10.21
CA PHE A 52 15.70 -2.53 -10.19
C PHE A 52 16.40 -2.35 -8.84
N GLU A 53 17.54 -1.71 -8.85
CA GLU A 53 18.26 -1.39 -7.63
C GLU A 53 17.70 -0.11 -6.99
N ALA A 54 17.68 -0.09 -5.67
CA ALA A 54 17.36 1.12 -4.94
C ALA A 54 18.48 2.15 -5.07
N ASP A 55 18.13 3.42 -5.22
CA ASP A 55 19.11 4.51 -5.24
C ASP A 55 19.38 4.98 -3.80
N PRO A 56 20.62 4.83 -3.27
CA PRO A 56 20.95 5.23 -1.91
C PRO A 56 20.80 6.73 -1.63
N ASP A 57 20.81 7.56 -2.67
CA ASP A 57 20.66 9.03 -2.57
C ASP A 57 19.20 9.50 -2.73
N ALA A 58 18.28 8.64 -3.15
CA ALA A 58 16.89 8.99 -3.36
C ALA A 58 16.08 8.97 -2.04
N PRO A 59 15.12 9.91 -1.87
CA PRO A 59 14.24 9.92 -0.71
C PRO A 59 13.45 8.61 -0.60
N THR A 60 13.62 7.92 0.52
CA THR A 60 13.02 6.60 0.78
C THR A 60 12.09 6.70 2.00
N PHE A 61 10.94 6.07 1.92
CA PHE A 61 9.89 6.16 2.92
C PHE A 61 9.36 4.77 3.26
N THR A 62 8.96 4.57 4.51
CA THR A 62 8.06 3.47 4.83
C THR A 62 6.67 4.03 5.11
N ALA A 63 5.64 3.35 4.63
CA ALA A 63 4.25 3.70 4.88
C ALA A 63 3.54 2.55 5.57
N TRP A 64 2.88 2.84 6.67
CA TRP A 64 2.35 1.87 7.61
C TRP A 64 0.82 1.91 7.70
N ASP A 65 0.24 0.75 7.89
CA ASP A 65 -1.05 0.56 8.52
C ASP A 65 -0.85 -0.26 9.79
N LEU A 66 -1.35 0.22 10.93
CA LEU A 66 -1.10 -0.38 12.25
C LEU A 66 -2.30 -1.22 12.68
N GLY A 67 -2.18 -2.52 12.62
CA GLY A 67 -3.12 -3.46 13.22
C GLY A 67 -2.76 -3.78 14.67
N LEU A 68 -3.59 -3.40 15.63
CA LEU A 68 -3.37 -3.73 17.05
C LEU A 68 -3.65 -5.19 17.38
N SER A 69 -4.65 -5.79 16.76
CA SER A 69 -5.04 -7.20 16.86
C SER A 69 -5.07 -7.90 15.51
N ASP A 70 -4.91 -7.15 14.44
CA ASP A 70 -4.94 -7.58 13.04
C ASP A 70 -3.56 -7.49 12.40
N HIS A 71 -3.52 -7.43 11.05
CA HIS A 71 -2.27 -7.29 10.31
C HIS A 71 -1.73 -5.86 10.38
N THR A 72 -0.46 -5.73 10.73
CA THR A 72 0.31 -4.52 10.41
C THR A 72 0.92 -4.70 9.01
N ALA A 73 0.66 -3.75 8.13
CA ALA A 73 1.21 -3.74 6.77
C ALA A 73 2.14 -2.55 6.56
N ILE A 74 3.23 -2.77 5.81
CA ILE A 74 4.26 -1.77 5.58
C ILE A 74 4.73 -1.84 4.14
N TRP A 75 4.82 -0.70 3.48
CA TRP A 75 5.47 -0.54 2.19
C TRP A 75 6.78 0.20 2.32
N LEU A 76 7.78 -0.18 1.52
CA LEU A 76 9.01 0.58 1.29
C LEU A 76 8.92 1.24 -0.07
N VAL A 77 8.98 2.57 -0.12
CA VAL A 77 8.76 3.36 -1.33
C VAL A 77 9.86 4.39 -1.50
N GLN A 78 10.38 4.51 -2.71
CA GLN A 78 11.36 5.49 -3.11
C GLN A 78 10.77 6.49 -4.11
N ILE A 79 11.14 7.77 -4.01
CA ILE A 79 10.75 8.78 -4.99
C ILE A 79 11.91 9.02 -5.94
N MET A 80 11.70 8.73 -7.22
CA MET A 80 12.69 8.85 -8.29
C MET A 80 12.23 9.89 -9.32
N GLY A 81 12.60 11.16 -9.12
CA GLY A 81 12.05 12.27 -9.93
C GLY A 81 10.54 12.36 -9.77
N ASP A 82 9.80 12.10 -10.85
CA ASP A 82 8.33 12.13 -10.86
C ASP A 82 7.70 10.74 -10.69
N SER A 83 8.48 9.69 -10.46
CA SER A 83 8.01 8.32 -10.32
C SER A 83 8.14 7.78 -8.90
N PHE A 84 7.31 6.79 -8.58
CA PHE A 84 7.28 6.11 -7.30
C PHE A 84 7.72 4.65 -7.48
N HIS A 85 8.79 4.28 -6.81
CA HIS A 85 9.37 2.96 -6.87
C HIS A 85 9.04 2.20 -5.57
N TRP A 86 8.10 1.28 -5.64
CA TRP A 86 7.70 0.41 -4.53
C TRP A 86 8.69 -0.74 -4.46
N LEU A 87 9.61 -0.66 -3.51
CA LEU A 87 10.77 -1.57 -3.40
C LEU A 87 10.41 -2.88 -2.73
N ASP A 88 9.60 -2.82 -1.66
CA ASP A 88 9.32 -3.98 -0.83
C ASP A 88 7.97 -3.82 -0.12
N HIS A 89 7.42 -4.94 0.34
CA HIS A 89 6.19 -5.01 1.13
C HIS A 89 6.35 -6.03 2.24
N TYR A 90 5.78 -5.74 3.39
CA TYR A 90 5.71 -6.67 4.50
C TYR A 90 4.37 -6.53 5.22
N ALA A 91 3.74 -7.67 5.51
CA ALA A 91 2.57 -7.71 6.38
C ALA A 91 2.71 -8.89 7.35
N ALA A 92 2.31 -8.68 8.59
CA ALA A 92 2.25 -9.73 9.59
C ALA A 92 1.22 -9.38 10.66
N SER A 93 0.67 -10.40 11.31
CA SER A 93 -0.21 -10.26 12.46
C SER A 93 0.48 -10.71 13.75
N GLN A 94 0.01 -10.20 14.88
CA GLN A 94 0.39 -10.65 16.23
C GLN A 94 1.90 -10.57 16.52
N GLN A 95 2.65 -9.72 15.82
CA GLN A 95 4.06 -9.50 16.09
C GLN A 95 4.26 -8.30 17.03
N PRO A 96 5.24 -8.36 17.94
CA PRO A 96 5.60 -7.20 18.77
C PRO A 96 6.18 -6.08 17.90
N LEU A 97 6.05 -4.83 18.34
CA LEU A 97 6.56 -3.66 17.61
C LEU A 97 8.06 -3.77 17.29
N ALA A 98 8.85 -4.37 18.18
CA ALA A 98 10.28 -4.59 17.96
C ALA A 98 10.57 -5.41 16.69
N HIS A 99 9.72 -6.40 16.37
CA HIS A 99 9.84 -7.20 15.15
C HIS A 99 9.77 -6.34 13.88
N TYR A 100 8.81 -5.42 13.84
CA TYR A 100 8.67 -4.52 12.68
C TYR A 100 9.83 -3.52 12.59
N VAL A 101 10.32 -3.04 13.74
CA VAL A 101 11.50 -2.15 13.77
C VAL A 101 12.75 -2.86 13.27
N GLU A 102 12.96 -4.13 13.62
CA GLU A 102 14.05 -4.95 13.07
C GLU A 102 13.89 -5.15 11.57
N LYS A 103 12.68 -5.43 11.09
CA LYS A 103 12.40 -5.54 9.66
C LYS A 103 12.77 -4.27 8.89
N MET A 104 12.51 -3.08 9.46
CA MET A 104 12.90 -1.82 8.83
C MET A 104 14.42 -1.67 8.74
N LYS A 105 15.15 -2.04 9.78
CA LYS A 105 16.63 -2.02 9.79
C LYS A 105 17.21 -3.02 8.76
N ASP A 106 16.57 -4.18 8.63
CA ASP A 106 16.96 -5.16 7.61
C ASP A 106 16.72 -4.63 6.20
N TRP A 107 15.62 -3.91 5.96
CA TRP A 107 15.35 -3.28 4.67
C TRP A 107 16.40 -2.21 4.33
N GLU A 108 16.71 -1.31 5.27
CA GLU A 108 17.77 -0.31 5.07
C GLU A 108 19.10 -0.97 4.67
N LYS A 109 19.48 -2.05 5.37
CA LYS A 109 20.70 -2.80 5.09
C LYS A 109 20.64 -3.53 3.74
N ASN A 110 19.53 -4.23 3.46
CA ASN A 110 19.42 -5.10 2.29
C ASN A 110 19.27 -4.32 0.99
N HIS A 111 18.60 -3.16 1.04
CA HIS A 111 18.44 -2.26 -0.10
C HIS A 111 19.53 -1.20 -0.19
N GLY A 112 20.39 -1.08 0.83
CA GLY A 112 21.47 -0.08 0.88
C GLY A 112 20.95 1.36 0.95
N VAL A 113 19.80 1.58 1.57
CA VAL A 113 19.12 2.89 1.65
C VAL A 113 18.98 3.35 3.11
N ALA A 114 18.84 4.66 3.30
CA ALA A 114 18.42 5.22 4.57
C ALA A 114 16.98 5.72 4.46
N VAL A 115 16.12 5.30 5.36
CA VAL A 115 14.72 5.76 5.36
C VAL A 115 14.66 7.22 5.80
N THR A 116 14.14 8.08 4.93
CA THR A 116 13.97 9.50 5.17
C THR A 116 12.91 9.75 6.25
N PHE A 117 11.72 9.12 6.10
CA PHE A 117 10.65 9.15 7.09
C PHE A 117 9.86 7.84 7.12
N HIS A 118 9.45 7.47 8.34
CA HIS A 118 8.47 6.44 8.59
C HIS A 118 7.09 7.11 8.73
N LEU A 119 6.19 6.84 7.79
CA LEU A 119 4.87 7.45 7.69
C LEU A 119 3.84 6.56 8.40
N LEU A 120 3.31 7.02 9.51
CA LEU A 120 2.35 6.29 10.32
C LEU A 120 0.94 6.91 10.19
N PRO A 121 -0.11 6.10 10.29
CA PRO A 121 -1.47 6.62 10.32
C PRO A 121 -1.71 7.46 11.59
N HIS A 122 -2.75 8.29 11.56
CA HIS A 122 -3.05 9.28 12.60
C HIS A 122 -3.23 8.70 14.01
N ASP A 123 -3.68 7.46 14.11
CA ASP A 123 -3.89 6.77 15.38
C ASP A 123 -2.59 6.31 16.07
N ALA A 124 -1.47 6.28 15.36
CA ALA A 124 -0.15 6.04 15.95
C ALA A 124 0.23 7.05 17.05
N ALA A 125 -0.37 8.23 17.04
CA ALA A 125 -0.18 9.25 18.08
C ALA A 125 -1.03 9.00 19.34
N ARG A 126 -2.00 8.06 19.30
CA ARG A 126 -2.85 7.75 20.45
C ARG A 126 -2.02 7.06 21.54
N ARG A 127 -2.30 7.43 22.79
CA ARG A 127 -1.66 6.81 23.94
C ARG A 127 -2.41 5.57 24.38
N ASP A 128 -1.68 4.52 24.70
CA ASP A 128 -2.23 3.29 25.27
C ASP A 128 -2.62 3.45 26.76
N ALA A 129 -3.02 2.38 27.41
CA ALA A 129 -3.37 2.34 28.84
C ALA A 129 -2.20 2.72 29.77
N HIS A 130 -0.95 2.66 29.28
CA HIS A 130 0.25 3.06 30.01
C HIS A 130 0.69 4.50 29.70
N GLY A 131 -0.09 5.22 28.89
CA GLY A 131 0.21 6.60 28.50
C GLY A 131 1.32 6.73 27.44
N ILE A 132 1.67 5.66 26.74
CA ILE A 132 2.74 5.62 25.73
C ILE A 132 2.09 5.52 24.34
N SER A 133 2.54 6.35 23.40
CA SER A 133 2.11 6.24 22.01
C SER A 133 2.97 5.25 21.21
N TYR A 134 2.44 4.79 20.06
CA TYR A 134 3.22 4.00 19.12
C TYR A 134 4.49 4.71 18.67
N VAL A 135 4.40 6.02 18.41
CA VAL A 135 5.54 6.87 18.02
C VAL A 135 6.62 6.90 19.11
N GLU A 136 6.23 7.10 20.37
CA GLU A 136 7.17 7.08 21.50
C GLU A 136 7.84 5.71 21.65
N ASN A 137 7.06 4.64 21.45
CA ASN A 137 7.57 3.28 21.58
C ASN A 137 8.55 2.92 20.44
N MET A 138 8.25 3.33 19.19
CA MET A 138 9.17 3.21 18.06
C MET A 138 10.49 3.92 18.32
N GLY A 139 10.43 5.16 18.86
CA GLY A 139 11.61 5.93 19.22
C GLY A 139 12.48 5.21 20.27
N ARG A 140 11.88 4.57 21.28
CA ARG A 140 12.59 3.75 22.29
C ARG A 140 13.28 2.53 21.66
N LEU A 141 12.73 1.98 20.60
CA LEU A 141 13.30 0.86 19.84
C LEU A 141 14.34 1.32 18.79
N GLY A 142 14.58 2.63 18.72
CA GLY A 142 15.60 3.22 17.85
C GLY A 142 15.12 3.55 16.44
N LEU A 143 13.81 3.51 16.17
CA LEU A 143 13.24 4.00 14.91
C LEU A 143 13.01 5.51 15.04
N VAL A 144 13.79 6.28 14.30
CA VAL A 144 13.73 7.74 14.28
C VAL A 144 13.03 8.26 13.02
N ASN A 145 12.83 9.56 12.90
CA ASN A 145 12.21 10.18 11.72
C ASN A 145 10.77 9.71 11.45
N VAL A 146 10.01 9.46 12.51
CA VAL A 146 8.60 9.08 12.40
C VAL A 146 7.74 10.32 12.13
N ARG A 147 6.85 10.24 11.15
CA ARG A 147 5.83 11.25 10.83
C ARG A 147 4.44 10.65 10.91
N VAL A 148 3.58 11.28 11.68
CA VAL A 148 2.17 10.91 11.75
C VAL A 148 1.41 11.67 10.66
N VAL A 149 0.75 10.92 9.80
CA VAL A 149 -0.08 11.47 8.71
C VAL A 149 -1.41 11.94 9.31
N PRO A 150 -1.85 13.18 9.03
CA PRO A 150 -3.12 13.68 9.54
C PRO A 150 -4.31 12.81 9.10
N ARG A 151 -5.32 12.73 9.95
CA ARG A 151 -6.53 11.99 9.62
C ARG A 151 -7.25 12.61 8.43
N THR A 152 -7.52 11.80 7.42
CA THR A 152 -8.41 12.15 6.32
C THR A 152 -9.82 11.64 6.65
N THR A 153 -10.80 12.53 6.64
CA THR A 153 -12.20 12.19 6.96
C THR A 153 -12.89 11.47 5.82
N ASP A 154 -12.45 11.70 4.59
CA ASP A 154 -12.96 11.06 3.38
C ASP A 154 -11.93 10.04 2.86
N VAL A 155 -12.22 8.76 3.06
CA VAL A 155 -11.38 7.65 2.58
C VAL A 155 -11.19 7.68 1.06
N TRP A 156 -12.18 8.13 0.30
CA TRP A 156 -12.11 8.18 -1.15
C TRP A 156 -11.11 9.22 -1.67
N ARG A 157 -10.88 10.29 -0.90
CA ARG A 157 -9.83 11.26 -1.24
C ARG A 157 -8.45 10.58 -1.25
N GLY A 158 -8.11 9.83 -0.21
CA GLY A 158 -6.85 9.09 -0.14
C GLY A 158 -6.75 8.02 -1.23
N ILE A 159 -7.85 7.29 -1.48
CA ILE A 159 -7.95 6.30 -2.57
C ILE A 159 -7.68 6.96 -3.93
N ASN A 160 -8.30 8.09 -4.23
CA ASN A 160 -8.12 8.77 -5.51
C ASN A 160 -6.70 9.33 -5.65
N THR A 161 -6.12 9.87 -4.57
CA THR A 161 -4.70 10.27 -4.58
C THR A 161 -3.81 9.07 -4.90
N LEU A 162 -4.00 7.92 -4.25
CA LEU A 162 -3.21 6.72 -4.57
C LEU A 162 -3.39 6.29 -6.03
N ARG A 163 -4.62 6.35 -6.56
CA ARG A 163 -4.89 6.06 -7.97
C ARG A 163 -4.08 6.94 -8.93
N GLU A 164 -3.88 8.22 -8.60
CA GLU A 164 -3.04 9.14 -9.37
C GLU A 164 -1.55 8.79 -9.27
N LEU A 165 -1.07 8.43 -8.07
CA LEU A 165 0.32 8.05 -7.86
C LEU A 165 0.65 6.74 -8.60
N LEU A 166 -0.28 5.78 -8.64
CA LEU A 166 -0.11 4.52 -9.36
C LEU A 166 0.21 4.70 -10.84
N GLU A 167 -0.33 5.73 -11.51
CA GLU A 167 -0.02 6.01 -12.93
C GLU A 167 1.49 6.21 -13.20
N ARG A 168 2.25 6.58 -12.18
CA ARG A 168 3.70 6.84 -12.23
C ARG A 168 4.50 5.86 -11.38
N SER A 169 3.88 4.74 -10.99
CA SER A 169 4.48 3.76 -10.09
C SER A 169 5.18 2.62 -10.85
N PHE A 170 6.20 2.07 -10.19
CA PHE A 170 6.90 0.84 -10.55
C PHE A 170 6.97 -0.04 -9.31
N PHE A 171 6.67 -1.32 -9.46
CA PHE A 171 6.69 -2.29 -8.37
C PHE A 171 7.81 -3.30 -8.59
N HIS A 172 8.73 -3.37 -7.64
CA HIS A 172 9.81 -4.36 -7.64
C HIS A 172 9.23 -5.78 -7.49
N ALA A 173 9.94 -6.79 -8.02
CA ALA A 173 9.53 -8.19 -7.94
C ALA A 173 9.25 -8.64 -6.50
N ARG A 174 10.00 -8.16 -5.51
CA ARG A 174 9.80 -8.47 -4.09
C ARG A 174 8.41 -8.10 -3.56
N THR A 175 7.76 -7.10 -4.14
CA THR A 175 6.39 -6.70 -3.75
C THR A 175 5.32 -7.71 -4.13
N GLN A 176 5.68 -8.71 -4.94
CA GLN A 176 4.81 -9.82 -5.32
C GLN A 176 5.09 -11.10 -4.52
N GLU A 177 6.14 -11.11 -3.70
CA GLU A 177 6.49 -12.28 -2.89
C GLU A 177 5.37 -12.58 -1.91
N LYS A 178 4.93 -13.84 -1.93
CA LYS A 178 3.94 -14.35 -1.01
C LYS A 178 4.58 -14.61 0.35
N ALA A 179 3.88 -14.23 1.42
CA ALA A 179 4.28 -14.57 2.77
C ALA A 179 3.68 -15.91 3.20
N ARG A 180 4.25 -16.53 4.23
CA ARG A 180 3.60 -17.64 4.92
C ARG A 180 2.84 -17.09 6.12
N GLY A 181 1.54 -17.29 6.13
CA GLY A 181 0.68 -16.96 7.25
C GLY A 181 0.99 -17.84 8.48
N PHE A 182 0.39 -17.47 9.61
CA PHE A 182 0.64 -18.15 10.90
C PHE A 182 0.26 -19.64 10.88
N CYS A 183 -0.78 -20.02 10.13
CA CYS A 183 -1.22 -21.41 9.96
C CYS A 183 -0.53 -22.14 8.79
N GLY A 184 0.45 -21.49 8.13
CA GLY A 184 1.22 -22.07 7.03
C GLY A 184 0.58 -21.91 5.64
N GLU A 185 -0.57 -21.21 5.56
CA GLU A 185 -1.18 -20.79 4.30
C GLU A 185 -0.29 -19.75 3.59
N GLU A 186 -0.40 -19.72 2.26
CA GLU A 186 0.22 -18.66 1.46
C GLU A 186 -0.64 -17.39 1.54
N GLU A 187 -0.04 -16.30 2.05
CA GLU A 187 -0.66 -14.98 1.99
C GLU A 187 -0.25 -14.26 0.70
N PRO A 188 -1.18 -13.50 0.08
CA PRO A 188 -0.89 -12.74 -1.13
C PRO A 188 0.28 -11.77 -0.95
N GLY A 189 1.00 -11.49 -2.03
CA GLY A 189 1.98 -10.41 -2.06
C GLY A 189 1.32 -9.04 -2.01
N GLY A 190 2.10 -7.99 -1.73
CA GLY A 190 1.58 -6.64 -1.58
C GLY A 190 0.78 -6.14 -2.78
N VAL A 191 1.27 -6.39 -4.00
CA VAL A 191 0.56 -6.00 -5.24
C VAL A 191 -0.75 -6.76 -5.38
N GLU A 192 -0.78 -8.06 -5.06
CA GLU A 192 -1.99 -8.87 -5.13
C GLU A 192 -3.06 -8.39 -4.13
N HIS A 193 -2.65 -7.94 -2.94
CA HIS A 193 -3.57 -7.27 -2.01
C HIS A 193 -4.20 -6.01 -2.60
N LEU A 194 -3.43 -5.18 -3.32
CA LEU A 194 -3.96 -3.99 -3.99
C LEU A 194 -4.94 -4.37 -5.12
N GLU A 195 -4.68 -5.43 -5.86
CA GLU A 195 -5.57 -5.95 -6.90
C GLU A 195 -6.91 -6.44 -6.33
N LEU A 196 -6.87 -7.09 -5.17
CA LEU A 196 -8.02 -7.70 -4.52
C LEU A 196 -8.80 -6.72 -3.60
N TYR A 197 -8.24 -5.55 -3.30
CA TYR A 197 -8.93 -4.54 -2.49
C TYR A 197 -10.13 -3.97 -3.22
N ARG A 198 -11.31 -4.02 -2.56
CA ARG A 198 -12.60 -3.80 -3.23
C ARG A 198 -13.55 -2.92 -2.44
N SER A 199 -14.50 -2.31 -3.12
CA SER A 199 -15.69 -1.70 -2.52
C SER A 199 -16.78 -2.75 -2.28
N ARG A 200 -17.68 -2.46 -1.37
CA ARG A 200 -18.88 -3.30 -1.20
C ARG A 200 -19.73 -3.22 -2.47
N PRO A 201 -20.31 -4.34 -2.92
CA PRO A 201 -21.27 -4.29 -4.03
C PRO A 201 -22.46 -3.40 -3.63
N PRO A 202 -23.11 -2.72 -4.62
CA PRO A 202 -24.32 -1.96 -4.35
C PRO A 202 -25.36 -2.85 -3.66
N GLY A 203 -25.96 -2.34 -2.57
CA GLY A 203 -27.03 -3.05 -1.88
C GLY A 203 -28.27 -3.20 -2.76
N VAL A 204 -29.21 -4.07 -2.35
CA VAL A 204 -30.53 -4.21 -2.98
C VAL A 204 -31.21 -2.84 -2.90
N GLY A 205 -31.35 -2.18 -4.08
CA GLY A 205 -31.90 -0.81 -4.16
C GLY A 205 -30.94 0.20 -4.81
N GLY A 206 -29.74 -0.23 -5.26
CA GLY A 206 -28.82 0.62 -6.05
C GLY A 206 -28.07 1.68 -5.24
N ALA A 207 -28.07 1.59 -3.90
CA ALA A 207 -27.27 2.48 -3.09
C ALA A 207 -25.77 2.18 -3.32
N ILE A 208 -25.04 3.20 -3.75
CA ILE A 208 -23.58 3.13 -3.90
C ILE A 208 -22.97 2.82 -2.53
N ALA A 209 -22.07 1.83 -2.46
CA ALA A 209 -21.36 1.53 -1.23
C ALA A 209 -20.48 2.73 -0.83
N GLU A 210 -20.73 3.29 0.34
CA GLU A 210 -20.04 4.48 0.82
C GLU A 210 -18.63 4.18 1.36
N SER A 211 -18.25 2.91 1.50
CA SER A 211 -16.94 2.54 2.07
C SER A 211 -16.38 1.27 1.43
N PRO A 212 -15.04 1.16 1.35
CA PRO A 212 -14.37 -0.08 0.98
C PRO A 212 -14.70 -1.23 1.95
N VAL A 213 -14.49 -2.46 1.51
CA VAL A 213 -14.56 -3.64 2.37
C VAL A 213 -13.35 -3.64 3.30
N HIS A 214 -13.60 -3.88 4.59
CA HIS A 214 -12.52 -4.11 5.54
C HIS A 214 -12.33 -5.62 5.68
N ASP A 215 -11.28 -6.12 5.04
CA ASP A 215 -10.86 -7.53 5.02
C ASP A 215 -9.32 -7.63 5.06
N GLY A 216 -8.76 -8.82 4.89
CA GLY A 216 -7.31 -9.03 4.90
C GLY A 216 -6.53 -8.23 3.85
N HIS A 217 -7.21 -7.73 2.80
CA HIS A 217 -6.56 -6.92 1.76
C HIS A 217 -6.52 -5.43 2.12
N SER A 218 -7.38 -4.99 3.03
CA SER A 218 -7.50 -3.58 3.40
C SER A 218 -6.24 -3.02 4.07
N HIS A 219 -5.54 -3.79 4.90
CA HIS A 219 -4.36 -3.31 5.63
C HIS A 219 -3.23 -2.88 4.70
N THR A 220 -2.93 -3.70 3.69
CA THR A 220 -1.92 -3.37 2.67
C THR A 220 -2.33 -2.16 1.83
N ALA A 221 -3.62 -2.06 1.48
CA ALA A 221 -4.16 -0.93 0.74
C ALA A 221 -4.18 0.36 1.58
N ASP A 222 -4.48 0.26 2.87
CA ASP A 222 -4.48 1.38 3.80
C ASP A 222 -3.05 1.88 4.08
N ALA A 223 -2.06 0.98 4.17
CA ALA A 223 -0.65 1.36 4.24
C ALA A 223 -0.21 2.14 2.98
N ALA A 224 -0.59 1.67 1.79
CA ALA A 224 -0.31 2.41 0.55
C ALA A 224 -1.04 3.76 0.50
N ARG A 225 -2.28 3.83 1.01
CA ARG A 225 -3.03 5.07 1.15
C ARG A 225 -2.38 6.04 2.13
N THR A 226 -1.76 5.56 3.23
CA THR A 226 -0.99 6.40 4.15
C THR A 226 0.15 7.12 3.42
N PHE A 227 0.84 6.46 2.46
CA PHE A 227 1.83 7.12 1.61
C PHE A 227 1.19 8.22 0.74
N ALA A 228 0.06 7.91 0.09
CA ALA A 228 -0.64 8.86 -0.77
C ALA A 228 -1.17 10.08 0.01
N GLU A 229 -1.68 9.88 1.20
CA GLU A 229 -2.11 10.96 2.09
C GLU A 229 -0.92 11.83 2.54
N ALA A 230 0.22 11.21 2.91
CA ALA A 230 1.44 11.94 3.23
C ALA A 230 1.92 12.79 2.03
N TRP A 231 1.85 12.25 0.81
CA TRP A 231 2.13 13.00 -0.42
C TRP A 231 1.21 14.22 -0.55
N SER A 232 -0.10 14.02 -0.42
CA SER A 232 -1.09 15.09 -0.57
C SER A 232 -0.97 16.19 0.48
N HIS A 233 -0.47 15.87 1.66
CA HIS A 233 -0.19 16.80 2.75
C HIS A 233 1.20 17.46 2.68
N GLY A 234 2.00 17.16 1.64
CA GLY A 234 3.36 17.69 1.49
C GLY A 234 4.36 17.19 2.54
N LEU A 235 4.06 16.07 3.22
CA LEU A 235 4.89 15.53 4.29
C LEU A 235 6.14 14.79 3.81
N LEU A 236 6.26 14.55 2.51
CA LEU A 236 7.41 13.83 1.93
C LEU A 236 8.60 14.75 1.64
N HIS A 237 8.42 16.06 1.78
CA HIS A 237 9.52 17.00 1.66
C HIS A 237 10.25 17.12 3.01
N GLY A 238 11.54 16.75 3.04
CA GLY A 238 12.35 16.88 4.23
C GLY A 238 12.71 18.33 4.51
N THR A 239 12.63 18.76 5.77
CA THR A 239 13.61 19.71 6.28
C THR A 239 14.90 18.91 6.46
N GLY A 240 15.54 18.56 5.35
CA GLY A 240 16.86 17.96 5.39
C GLY A 240 17.79 18.95 6.05
N ASN A 241 18.43 18.55 7.15
CA ASN A 241 19.61 19.23 7.64
C ASN A 241 20.56 19.40 6.46
N GLY A 242 20.76 20.65 6.06
CA GLY A 242 21.49 21.05 4.86
C GLY A 242 22.88 20.41 4.81
N ARG A 243 23.03 19.53 3.87
CA ARG A 243 24.22 19.53 3.06
C ARG A 243 23.83 20.18 1.74
N GLU A 244 23.92 21.52 1.73
CA GLU A 244 24.13 22.28 0.51
C GLU A 244 25.35 21.68 -0.22
N ARG A 245 25.12 20.70 -1.07
CA ARG A 245 26.07 20.36 -2.11
C ARG A 245 25.91 21.42 -3.20
N GLY A 246 26.85 22.39 -3.15
CA GLY A 246 26.96 23.48 -4.08
C GLY A 246 26.77 23.01 -5.51
N ARG A 247 25.75 23.56 -6.16
CA ARG A 247 25.67 23.65 -7.62
C ARG A 247 26.88 24.45 -8.10
N ARG A 248 28.01 23.80 -8.32
CA ARG A 248 29.00 24.35 -9.23
C ARG A 248 28.45 24.20 -10.63
N ALA A 249 27.86 25.26 -11.10
CA ALA A 249 27.69 25.51 -12.51
C ALA A 249 29.07 25.29 -13.18
N ARG A 250 29.22 24.30 -14.02
CA ARG A 250 30.28 24.27 -15.02
C ARG A 250 29.69 24.93 -16.26
N MET A 251 29.97 26.21 -16.35
CA MET A 251 30.10 26.87 -17.68
C MET A 251 31.27 26.21 -18.37
N TRP A 252 31.03 25.59 -19.51
CA TRP A 252 31.83 25.60 -20.75
C TRP A 252 30.90 25.26 -21.90
#